data_1cfc575771ac6de1dac278bd3d4faf12
#
_entry.id   1cfc575771ac6de1dac278bd3d4faf12
#
_cell.length_a   1.000
_cell.length_b   1.000
_cell.length_c   1.000
_cell.angle_alpha   90.00
_cell.angle_beta   90.00
_cell.angle_gamma   90.00
#
_symmetry.space_group_name_H-M   'P 1'
#
loop_
_entity.id
_entity.type
_entity.pdbx_description
1 polymer ?
#
loop_
_entity_poly.entity_id
_entity_poly.type
_entity_poly.pdbx_seq_one_letter_code
_entity_poly.pdbx_strand_id
1 'polypeptide(L)'
;MSARLLEQVRQSERDEKPQHLLFMTEAQLKKLVDEAVSLDRALTTYGERLKTLKADLIREAQRHKEDFTITDNGGSRWTTTGTDGCIARVNFPAPALLPRIDTEDETFDKILALAGESLDELFESHHYLRPITDFRDEVSAALPRRTAAQLIQLCQVECSPRVSFETAETRTKER
;
A
#
# COMPACT_ATOMS: atom_id res chain seq x y z
N MET A 1 1.22 -41.23 38.70
CA MET A 1 1.28 -39.73 38.69
C MET A 1 1.16 -39.28 40.14
N SER A 2 2.16 -38.55 40.63
CA SER A 2 2.38 -38.25 42.03
C SER A 2 1.40 -37.20 42.57
N ALA A 3 0.77 -37.48 43.73
CA ALA A 3 -0.14 -36.55 44.42
C ALA A 3 0.46 -35.18 44.70
N ARG A 4 1.77 -35.08 44.75
CA ARG A 4 2.52 -33.81 44.89
C ARG A 4 2.36 -32.86 43.71
N LEU A 5 2.17 -33.33 42.49
CA LEU A 5 2.02 -32.50 41.30
C LEU A 5 0.61 -31.83 41.24
N LEU A 6 -0.40 -32.57 41.73
CA LEU A 6 -1.76 -32.05 41.83
C LEU A 6 -1.93 -31.01 42.94
N GLU A 7 -1.10 -31.11 43.99
CA GLU A 7 -1.10 -30.15 45.08
C GLU A 7 -0.38 -28.85 44.71
N GLN A 8 0.68 -28.93 43.91
CA GLN A 8 1.36 -27.74 43.35
C GLN A 8 0.50 -26.99 42.38
N VAL A 9 -0.27 -27.66 41.51
CA VAL A 9 -1.21 -27.00 40.60
C VAL A 9 -2.34 -26.32 41.37
N ARG A 10 -2.87 -26.97 42.44
CA ARG A 10 -3.89 -26.35 43.29
C ARG A 10 -3.39 -25.19 44.16
N GLN A 11 -2.11 -25.15 44.49
CA GLN A 11 -1.49 -24.02 45.19
C GLN A 11 -1.24 -22.86 44.24
N SER A 12 -0.82 -23.09 42.99
CA SER A 12 -0.64 -22.02 42.00
C SER A 12 -1.98 -21.36 41.60
N GLU A 13 -3.07 -22.11 41.58
CA GLU A 13 -4.42 -21.56 41.33
C GLU A 13 -4.98 -20.76 42.54
N ARG A 14 -4.47 -20.99 43.76
CA ARG A 14 -4.87 -20.21 44.96
C ARG A 14 -4.09 -18.92 45.13
N ASP A 15 -2.90 -18.82 44.57
CA ASP A 15 -2.03 -17.62 44.65
C ASP A 15 -2.31 -16.61 43.53
N GLU A 16 -3.11 -16.95 42.52
CA GLU A 16 -3.74 -15.95 41.66
C GLU A 16 -4.80 -15.19 42.48
N LYS A 17 -4.32 -14.30 43.36
CA LYS A 17 -5.18 -13.23 43.87
C LYS A 17 -5.86 -12.59 42.69
N PRO A 18 -7.22 -12.47 42.67
CA PRO A 18 -7.87 -11.71 41.63
C PRO A 18 -7.20 -10.35 41.60
N GLN A 19 -6.56 -10.03 40.46
CA GLN A 19 -6.06 -8.70 40.23
C GLN A 19 -7.26 -7.80 40.48
N HIS A 20 -7.23 -7.09 41.59
CA HIS A 20 -8.23 -6.09 41.93
C HIS A 20 -8.28 -5.19 40.68
N LEU A 21 -9.31 -5.32 39.89
CA LEU A 21 -9.65 -4.37 38.85
C LEU A 21 -9.75 -3.03 39.57
N LEU A 22 -8.67 -2.28 39.61
CA LEU A 22 -8.61 -0.93 40.16
C LEU A 22 -9.52 -0.10 39.24
N PHE A 23 -10.80 -0.03 39.60
CA PHE A 23 -11.74 0.85 38.93
C PHE A 23 -11.18 2.27 39.07
N MET A 24 -10.90 2.89 37.91
CA MET A 24 -10.46 4.28 37.90
C MET A 24 -11.51 5.15 38.58
N THR A 25 -11.07 6.08 39.36
CA THR A 25 -11.95 7.12 39.90
C THR A 25 -12.47 7.98 38.75
N GLU A 26 -13.63 8.60 38.91
CA GLU A 26 -14.22 9.49 37.88
C GLU A 26 -13.23 10.59 37.44
N ALA A 27 -12.46 11.11 38.40
CA ALA A 27 -11.41 12.13 38.12
C ALA A 27 -10.25 11.57 37.25
N GLN A 28 -9.85 10.33 37.51
CA GLN A 28 -8.83 9.64 36.67
C GLN A 28 -9.35 9.37 35.28
N LEU A 29 -10.61 8.94 35.16
CA LEU A 29 -11.23 8.69 33.86
C LEU A 29 -11.34 9.98 33.05
N LYS A 30 -11.75 11.10 33.65
CA LYS A 30 -11.78 12.40 32.98
C LYS A 30 -10.41 12.81 32.44
N LYS A 31 -9.36 12.71 33.27
CA LYS A 31 -7.99 13.01 32.83
C LYS A 31 -7.53 12.12 31.67
N LEU A 32 -7.84 10.82 31.73
CA LEU A 32 -7.51 9.89 30.66
C LEU A 32 -8.20 10.27 29.33
N VAL A 33 -9.48 10.65 29.39
CA VAL A 33 -10.23 11.10 28.22
C VAL A 33 -9.62 12.39 27.65
N ASP A 34 -9.31 13.38 28.52
CA ASP A 34 -8.73 14.64 28.09
C ASP A 34 -7.36 14.43 27.42
N GLU A 35 -6.53 13.55 27.97
CA GLU A 35 -5.23 13.18 27.40
C GLU A 35 -5.40 12.46 26.06
N ALA A 36 -6.30 11.48 25.98
CA ALA A 36 -6.58 10.76 24.74
C ALA A 36 -7.05 11.70 23.63
N VAL A 37 -7.98 12.61 23.92
CA VAL A 37 -8.47 13.63 22.96
C VAL A 37 -7.36 14.58 22.52
N SER A 38 -6.50 14.98 23.44
CA SER A 38 -5.35 15.85 23.12
C SER A 38 -4.37 15.15 22.17
N LEU A 39 -4.04 13.88 22.45
CA LEU A 39 -3.17 13.06 21.59
C LEU A 39 -3.78 12.81 20.21
N ASP A 40 -5.07 12.50 20.13
CA ASP A 40 -5.78 12.30 18.87
C ASP A 40 -5.74 13.54 17.98
N ARG A 41 -5.99 14.72 18.56
CA ARG A 41 -5.87 16.01 17.86
C ARG A 41 -4.44 16.26 17.36
N ALA A 42 -3.44 15.98 18.19
CA ALA A 42 -2.04 16.12 17.81
C ALA A 42 -1.67 15.17 16.65
N LEU A 43 -2.09 13.92 16.72
CA LEU A 43 -1.88 12.93 15.65
C LEU A 43 -2.53 13.36 14.34
N THR A 44 -3.76 13.87 14.40
CA THR A 44 -4.46 14.40 13.22
C THR A 44 -3.67 15.55 12.59
N THR A 45 -3.26 16.54 13.39
CA THR A 45 -2.49 17.70 12.92
C THR A 45 -1.15 17.28 12.30
N TYR A 46 -0.41 16.39 12.97
CA TYR A 46 0.85 15.87 12.44
C TYR A 46 0.63 15.00 11.18
N GLY A 47 -0.46 14.24 11.13
CA GLY A 47 -0.84 13.47 9.95
C GLY A 47 -1.09 14.34 8.72
N GLU A 48 -1.83 15.44 8.88
CA GLU A 48 -2.07 16.41 7.81
C GLU A 48 -0.77 17.09 7.37
N ARG A 49 0.08 17.49 8.33
CA ARG A 49 1.39 18.07 8.03
C ARG A 49 2.27 17.11 7.25
N LEU A 50 2.33 15.84 7.68
CA LEU A 50 3.09 14.80 6.99
C LEU A 50 2.57 14.55 5.57
N LYS A 51 1.25 14.57 5.38
CA LYS A 51 0.62 14.44 4.05
C LYS A 51 1.05 15.57 3.12
N THR A 52 1.07 16.80 3.63
CA THR A 52 1.53 17.97 2.86
C THR A 52 3.00 17.82 2.46
N LEU A 53 3.87 17.49 3.42
CA LEU A 53 5.31 17.29 3.15
C LEU A 53 5.57 16.17 2.14
N LYS A 54 4.82 15.06 2.21
CA LYS A 54 4.90 13.99 1.21
C LYS A 54 4.47 14.47 -0.18
N ALA A 55 3.42 15.28 -0.28
CA ALA A 55 3.00 15.87 -1.56
C ALA A 55 4.06 16.81 -2.15
N ASP A 56 4.72 17.59 -1.31
CA ASP A 56 5.81 18.47 -1.74
C ASP A 56 7.02 17.67 -2.25
N LEU A 57 7.38 16.58 -1.56
CA LEU A 57 8.46 15.67 -2.01
C LEU A 57 8.11 15.00 -3.35
N ILE A 58 6.86 14.60 -3.56
CA ILE A 58 6.42 14.04 -4.86
C ILE A 58 6.55 15.10 -5.96
N ARG A 59 6.11 16.33 -5.69
CA ARG A 59 6.21 17.45 -6.65
C ARG A 59 7.67 17.77 -7.00
N GLU A 60 8.56 17.74 -6.01
CA GLU A 60 9.98 17.97 -6.23
C GLU A 60 10.61 16.82 -7.02
N ALA A 61 10.31 15.56 -6.66
CA ALA A 61 10.78 14.42 -7.44
C ALA A 61 10.37 14.51 -8.92
N GLN A 62 9.14 14.98 -9.23
CA GLN A 62 8.68 15.15 -10.60
C GLN A 62 9.48 16.19 -11.42
N ARG A 63 10.19 17.11 -10.76
CA ARG A 63 11.09 18.08 -11.40
C ARG A 63 12.46 17.47 -11.72
N HIS A 64 12.82 16.39 -11.06
CA HIS A 64 14.11 15.68 -11.17
C HIS A 64 13.96 14.31 -11.84
N LYS A 65 13.23 14.25 -12.95
CA LYS A 65 12.96 12.98 -13.65
C LYS A 65 14.22 12.33 -14.21
N GLU A 66 15.24 13.12 -14.53
CA GLU A 66 16.56 12.68 -14.99
C GLU A 66 17.32 11.87 -13.94
N ASP A 67 17.04 12.09 -12.66
CA ASP A 67 17.67 11.39 -11.53
C ASP A 67 16.91 10.11 -11.12
N PHE A 68 15.90 9.71 -11.87
CA PHE A 68 15.11 8.54 -11.55
C PHE A 68 15.88 7.25 -11.81
N THR A 69 15.85 6.35 -10.83
CA THR A 69 16.31 4.98 -10.99
C THR A 69 15.13 4.08 -11.35
N ILE A 70 15.25 3.30 -12.42
CA ILE A 70 14.25 2.32 -12.81
C ILE A 70 14.24 1.18 -11.80
N THR A 71 13.06 0.75 -11.35
CA THR A 71 12.88 -0.38 -10.45
C THR A 71 12.60 -1.66 -11.23
N ASP A 72 12.92 -2.82 -10.65
CA ASP A 72 12.76 -4.15 -11.28
C ASP A 72 11.31 -4.40 -11.77
N ASN A 73 10.34 -3.76 -11.14
CA ASN A 73 8.91 -3.87 -11.49
C ASN A 73 8.46 -2.85 -12.57
N GLY A 74 9.40 -2.21 -13.28
CA GLY A 74 9.08 -1.25 -14.34
C GLY A 74 8.59 0.12 -13.87
N GLY A 75 8.57 0.38 -12.56
CA GLY A 75 8.36 1.71 -11.99
C GLY A 75 9.65 2.52 -11.94
N SER A 76 9.61 3.69 -11.29
CA SER A 76 10.78 4.51 -11.07
C SER A 76 10.87 5.01 -9.63
N ARG A 77 12.06 5.37 -9.20
CA ARG A 77 12.36 5.84 -7.84
C ARG A 77 13.27 7.05 -7.89
N TRP A 78 12.91 8.07 -7.11
CA TRP A 78 13.78 9.18 -6.78
C TRP A 78 14.18 9.11 -5.30
N THR A 79 15.44 9.47 -5.01
CA THR A 79 15.98 9.39 -3.65
C THR A 79 16.67 10.70 -3.31
N THR A 80 16.38 11.23 -2.12
CA THR A 80 17.06 12.42 -1.59
C THR A 80 17.43 12.22 -0.12
N THR A 81 18.44 12.95 0.35
CA THR A 81 19.00 12.84 1.70
C THR A 81 18.73 14.12 2.48
N GLY A 82 18.23 13.99 3.70
CA GLY A 82 18.10 15.07 4.65
C GLY A 82 19.42 15.38 5.37
N THR A 83 19.44 16.46 6.16
CA THR A 83 20.64 16.96 6.87
C THR A 83 21.23 15.93 7.85
N ASP A 84 20.38 15.09 8.46
CA ASP A 84 20.82 14.10 9.45
C ASP A 84 21.09 12.71 8.86
N GLY A 85 21.32 12.64 7.54
CA GLY A 85 21.54 11.38 6.83
C GLY A 85 20.29 10.52 6.66
N CYS A 86 19.12 11.01 7.06
CA CYS A 86 17.83 10.38 6.78
C CYS A 86 17.58 10.41 5.27
N ILE A 87 16.99 9.35 4.74
CA ILE A 87 16.74 9.22 3.31
C ILE A 87 15.22 9.25 3.07
N ALA A 88 14.79 10.07 2.13
CA ALA A 88 13.44 10.03 1.58
C ALA A 88 13.49 9.36 0.20
N ARG A 89 12.60 8.39 -0.02
CA ARG A 89 12.42 7.72 -1.30
C ARG A 89 11.01 7.95 -1.82
N VAL A 90 10.91 8.47 -3.03
CA VAL A 90 9.65 8.64 -3.74
C VAL A 90 9.60 7.57 -4.83
N ASN A 91 8.66 6.64 -4.70
CA ASN A 91 8.45 5.58 -5.66
C ASN A 91 7.25 5.92 -6.54
N PHE A 92 7.45 5.84 -7.85
CA PHE A 92 6.42 5.94 -8.88
C PHE A 92 6.19 4.52 -9.41
N PRO A 93 5.13 3.83 -8.97
CA PRO A 93 4.86 2.47 -9.41
C PRO A 93 4.61 2.43 -10.91
N ALA A 94 4.89 1.29 -11.55
CA ALA A 94 4.42 1.05 -12.91
C ALA A 94 2.89 1.07 -12.95
N PRO A 95 2.27 1.47 -14.09
CA PRO A 95 0.84 1.40 -14.27
C PRO A 95 0.32 -0.03 -14.05
N ALA A 96 -0.73 -0.18 -13.25
CA ALA A 96 -1.39 -1.46 -13.01
C ALA A 96 -2.48 -1.70 -14.04
N LEU A 97 -2.83 -2.96 -14.28
CA LEU A 97 -4.00 -3.30 -15.07
C LEU A 97 -5.27 -2.99 -14.27
N LEU A 98 -6.30 -2.53 -14.96
CA LEU A 98 -7.62 -2.39 -14.38
C LEU A 98 -8.13 -3.76 -13.91
N PRO A 99 -8.66 -3.87 -12.69
CA PRO A 99 -9.16 -5.14 -12.16
C PRO A 99 -10.41 -5.62 -12.90
N ARG A 100 -11.18 -4.69 -13.46
CA ARG A 100 -12.35 -4.96 -14.29
C ARG A 100 -12.67 -3.73 -15.16
N ILE A 101 -13.37 -3.94 -16.26
CA ILE A 101 -13.83 -2.91 -17.19
C ILE A 101 -15.31 -3.17 -17.42
N ASP A 102 -16.16 -2.26 -16.93
CA ASP A 102 -17.61 -2.41 -17.02
C ASP A 102 -18.10 -2.17 -18.47
N THR A 103 -19.15 -2.85 -18.88
CA THR A 103 -19.72 -2.78 -20.24
C THR A 103 -20.30 -1.38 -20.57
N GLU A 104 -20.58 -0.57 -19.58
CA GLU A 104 -21.07 0.81 -19.73
C GLU A 104 -19.93 1.83 -19.89
N ASP A 105 -18.67 1.40 -19.75
CA ASP A 105 -17.51 2.29 -19.88
C ASP A 105 -17.22 2.55 -21.38
N GLU A 106 -16.97 3.78 -21.77
CA GLU A 106 -16.55 4.15 -23.13
C GLU A 106 -15.27 3.38 -23.57
N THR A 107 -14.47 2.93 -22.62
CA THR A 107 -13.26 2.15 -22.84
C THR A 107 -13.60 0.75 -23.35
N PHE A 108 -14.75 0.21 -22.97
CA PHE A 108 -15.19 -1.15 -23.34
C PHE A 108 -15.30 -1.32 -24.86
N ASP A 109 -15.99 -0.42 -25.56
CA ASP A 109 -16.14 -0.48 -27.01
C ASP A 109 -14.80 -0.37 -27.74
N LYS A 110 -13.87 0.44 -27.21
CA LYS A 110 -12.53 0.58 -27.77
C LYS A 110 -11.73 -0.71 -27.60
N ILE A 111 -11.88 -1.39 -26.44
CA ILE A 111 -11.25 -2.68 -26.19
C ILE A 111 -11.79 -3.74 -27.13
N LEU A 112 -13.11 -3.83 -27.31
CA LEU A 112 -13.73 -4.77 -28.26
C LEU A 112 -13.20 -4.57 -29.68
N ALA A 113 -13.12 -3.31 -30.12
CA ALA A 113 -12.62 -3.00 -31.47
C ALA A 113 -11.13 -3.36 -31.65
N LEU A 114 -10.32 -3.25 -30.59
CA LEU A 114 -8.88 -3.56 -30.65
C LEU A 114 -8.57 -5.06 -30.48
N ALA A 115 -9.29 -5.74 -29.60
CA ALA A 115 -9.09 -7.16 -29.32
C ALA A 115 -9.63 -8.03 -30.44
N GLY A 116 -10.75 -7.63 -31.07
CA GLY A 116 -11.36 -8.39 -32.17
C GLY A 116 -11.65 -9.84 -31.80
N GLU A 117 -11.18 -10.77 -32.64
CA GLU A 117 -11.37 -12.21 -32.44
C GLU A 117 -10.60 -12.77 -31.23
N SER A 118 -9.59 -12.05 -30.75
CA SER A 118 -8.79 -12.47 -29.59
C SER A 118 -9.42 -12.08 -28.25
N LEU A 119 -10.63 -11.52 -28.22
CA LEU A 119 -11.25 -11.03 -27.00
C LEU A 119 -11.34 -12.10 -25.91
N ASP A 120 -11.84 -13.28 -26.25
CA ASP A 120 -12.07 -14.39 -25.32
C ASP A 120 -10.76 -15.02 -24.81
N GLU A 121 -9.66 -14.82 -25.54
CA GLU A 121 -8.32 -15.28 -25.13
C GLU A 121 -7.65 -14.29 -24.16
N LEU A 122 -7.98 -12.99 -24.28
CA LEU A 122 -7.33 -11.90 -23.53
C LEU A 122 -8.11 -11.47 -22.29
N PHE A 123 -9.41 -11.77 -22.25
CA PHE A 123 -10.30 -11.31 -21.19
C PHE A 123 -11.22 -12.43 -20.69
N GLU A 124 -11.42 -12.45 -19.38
CA GLU A 124 -12.54 -13.17 -18.80
C GLU A 124 -13.81 -12.33 -18.99
N SER A 125 -14.76 -12.82 -19.81
CA SER A 125 -16.02 -12.13 -20.07
C SER A 125 -17.13 -12.61 -19.14
N HIS A 126 -17.70 -11.68 -18.38
CA HIS A 126 -18.93 -11.86 -17.59
C HIS A 126 -19.89 -10.70 -17.96
N HIS A 127 -20.31 -9.89 -16.95
CA HIS A 127 -20.93 -8.59 -17.18
C HIS A 127 -19.89 -7.45 -17.28
N TYR A 128 -18.63 -7.79 -17.28
CA TYR A 128 -17.48 -6.90 -17.39
C TYR A 128 -16.30 -7.67 -17.99
N LEU A 129 -15.34 -6.96 -18.55
CA LEU A 129 -14.07 -7.54 -19.01
C LEU A 129 -13.06 -7.50 -17.88
N ARG A 130 -12.35 -8.59 -17.69
CA ARG A 130 -11.24 -8.70 -16.77
C ARG A 130 -9.99 -9.20 -17.52
N PRO A 131 -8.88 -8.44 -17.49
CA PRO A 131 -7.64 -8.93 -18.06
C PRO A 131 -7.20 -10.24 -17.38
N ILE A 132 -6.79 -11.22 -18.18
CA ILE A 132 -6.27 -12.51 -17.70
C ILE A 132 -4.92 -12.33 -17.00
N THR A 133 -4.48 -13.37 -16.31
CA THR A 133 -3.08 -13.48 -15.84
C THR A 133 -2.15 -13.43 -17.05
N ASP A 134 -1.01 -12.76 -16.95
CA ASP A 134 -0.03 -12.59 -18.03
C ASP A 134 -0.54 -11.79 -19.25
N PHE A 135 -1.62 -11.02 -19.08
CA PHE A 135 -2.29 -10.21 -20.10
C PHE A 135 -1.35 -9.48 -21.05
N ARG A 136 -0.25 -8.90 -20.54
CA ARG A 136 0.69 -8.13 -21.37
C ARG A 136 1.47 -8.99 -22.35
N ASP A 137 1.82 -10.19 -21.95
CA ASP A 137 2.58 -11.13 -22.77
C ASP A 137 1.65 -11.75 -23.81
N GLU A 138 0.46 -12.15 -23.41
CA GLU A 138 -0.57 -12.71 -24.31
C GLU A 138 -1.03 -11.70 -25.36
N VAL A 139 -1.29 -10.45 -24.98
CA VAL A 139 -1.63 -9.36 -25.92
C VAL A 139 -0.50 -9.14 -26.94
N SER A 140 0.75 -9.19 -26.47
CA SER A 140 1.92 -8.98 -27.35
C SER A 140 2.14 -10.15 -28.32
N ALA A 141 1.68 -11.35 -27.97
CA ALA A 141 1.73 -12.54 -28.82
C ALA A 141 0.57 -12.57 -29.81
N ALA A 142 -0.65 -12.21 -29.38
CA ALA A 142 -1.87 -12.32 -30.17
C ALA A 142 -2.08 -11.17 -31.17
N LEU A 143 -1.60 -9.96 -30.88
CA LEU A 143 -1.93 -8.75 -31.63
C LEU A 143 -0.70 -8.05 -32.24
N PRO A 144 -0.88 -7.33 -33.37
CA PRO A 144 0.15 -6.48 -33.93
C PRO A 144 0.64 -5.45 -32.90
N ARG A 145 1.95 -5.17 -32.88
CA ARG A 145 2.63 -4.33 -31.87
C ARG A 145 1.91 -3.01 -31.56
N ARG A 146 1.37 -2.33 -32.56
CA ARG A 146 0.67 -1.04 -32.37
C ARG A 146 -0.66 -1.24 -31.65
N THR A 147 -1.44 -2.25 -32.07
CA THR A 147 -2.73 -2.60 -31.45
C THR A 147 -2.52 -3.09 -30.01
N ALA A 148 -1.53 -3.96 -29.81
CA ALA A 148 -1.13 -4.44 -28.48
C ALA A 148 -0.81 -3.28 -27.53
N ALA A 149 0.00 -2.31 -27.96
CA ALA A 149 0.34 -1.14 -27.13
C ALA A 149 -0.89 -0.29 -26.78
N GLN A 150 -1.81 -0.09 -27.71
CA GLN A 150 -3.05 0.66 -27.48
C GLN A 150 -3.98 -0.09 -26.51
N LEU A 151 -4.13 -1.40 -26.66
CA LEU A 151 -4.97 -2.21 -25.78
C LEU A 151 -4.41 -2.23 -24.35
N ILE A 152 -3.11 -2.43 -24.19
CA ILE A 152 -2.45 -2.37 -22.88
C ILE A 152 -2.66 -1.01 -22.23
N GLN A 153 -2.52 0.09 -22.97
CA GLN A 153 -2.72 1.44 -22.47
C GLN A 153 -4.17 1.67 -21.98
N LEU A 154 -5.18 1.17 -22.68
CA LEU A 154 -6.58 1.27 -22.29
C LEU A 154 -6.90 0.50 -21.01
N CYS A 155 -6.22 -0.63 -20.79
CA CYS A 155 -6.41 -1.49 -19.62
C CYS A 155 -5.53 -1.11 -18.42
N GLN A 156 -4.76 -0.02 -18.49
CA GLN A 156 -3.89 0.42 -17.40
C GLN A 156 -4.50 1.56 -16.58
N VAL A 157 -4.20 1.56 -15.29
CA VAL A 157 -4.46 2.66 -14.39
C VAL A 157 -3.14 3.18 -13.82
N GLU A 158 -3.01 4.49 -13.76
CA GLU A 158 -1.87 5.13 -13.12
C GLU A 158 -1.91 4.90 -11.60
N CYS A 159 -0.80 4.42 -11.07
CA CYS A 159 -0.65 4.23 -9.64
C CYS A 159 -0.12 5.49 -8.98
N SER A 160 -0.71 5.88 -7.85
CA SER A 160 -0.26 7.04 -7.09
C SER A 160 1.15 6.85 -6.55
N PRO A 161 2.01 7.87 -6.65
CA PRO A 161 3.35 7.85 -6.06
C PRO A 161 3.32 7.61 -4.55
N ARG A 162 4.35 6.95 -4.04
CA ARG A 162 4.50 6.65 -2.61
C ARG A 162 5.81 7.20 -2.08
N VAL A 163 5.75 7.82 -0.90
CA VAL A 163 6.94 8.35 -0.20
C VAL A 163 7.21 7.48 1.01
N SER A 164 8.45 7.00 1.13
CA SER A 164 8.99 6.30 2.29
C SER A 164 10.21 7.03 2.85
N PHE A 165 10.46 6.85 4.13
CA PHE A 165 11.60 7.44 4.84
C PHE A 165 12.43 6.34 5.48
N GLU A 166 13.76 6.49 5.43
CA GLU A 166 14.70 5.64 6.16
C GLU A 166 15.50 6.52 7.11
N THR A 167 15.63 6.07 8.36
CA THR A 167 16.51 6.71 9.34
C THR A 167 17.87 6.03 9.34
N ALA A 168 18.91 6.73 9.82
CA ALA A 168 20.26 6.17 9.93
C ALA A 168 20.31 4.88 10.76
N GLU A 169 19.40 4.72 11.75
CA GLU A 169 19.32 3.55 12.63
C GLU A 169 18.77 2.29 11.92
N THR A 170 17.89 2.46 10.93
CA THR A 170 17.33 1.34 10.17
C THR A 170 18.38 0.71 9.24
N ARG A 171 19.36 1.49 8.79
CA ARG A 171 20.41 1.07 7.86
C ARG A 171 21.41 0.09 8.45
N THR A 172 21.54 0.08 9.79
CA THR A 172 22.50 -0.79 10.51
C THR A 172 21.99 -2.21 10.72
N LYS A 173 20.68 -2.47 10.55
CA LYS A 173 20.05 -3.78 10.76
C LYS A 173 19.97 -4.65 9.50
N GLU A 174 20.26 -4.12 8.32
CA GLU A 174 20.20 -4.84 7.03
C GLU A 174 21.61 -5.20 6.48
N ARG A 175 22.65 -5.08 7.29
CA ARG A 175 24.01 -5.54 7.01
C ARG A 175 24.34 -6.73 7.97
#